data_73d7b20f1dcfe08189632d2979ebee1f
#
_entry.id   73d7b20f1dcfe08189632d2979ebee1f
#
_cell.length_a   1.000
_cell.length_b   1.000
_cell.length_c   1.000
_cell.angle_alpha   90.00
_cell.angle_beta   90.00
_cell.angle_gamma   90.00
#
_symmetry.space_group_name_H-M   'P 1'
#
loop_
_entity.id
_entity.type
_entity.pdbx_description
1 polymer ?
#
loop_
_entity_poly.entity_id
_entity_poly.type
_entity_poly.pdbx_seq_one_letter_code
_entity_poly.pdbx_strand_id
1 'polypeptide(L)'
;YSDKFLMAQHPLNKKLNISDINMSKIFTTDLDKSKRNKNFIVHEFFYSKSCNKNTTSFPKISYQFKNSPFGETLIMSNEIGLCGLAFCDHFGKNTVLANMKLRWPKANYKEDTIFSDREFKSILDQTKEVNLCLIGSKLQIQVWKALLKIPSGKVISYTTLAKYIGKPKAVRTIATAI
;
A
#
# COMPACT_ATOMS: atom_id res chain seq x y z
N TYR A 1 -5.52 25.02 -4.33
CA TYR A 1 -4.85 23.70 -4.11
C TYR A 1 -5.83 22.84 -3.35
N SER A 2 -6.51 21.95 -4.04
CA SER A 2 -7.44 20.99 -3.39
C SER A 2 -6.61 19.99 -2.59
N ASP A 3 -6.87 19.89 -1.29
CA ASP A 3 -6.31 18.84 -0.43
C ASP A 3 -6.72 17.48 -1.02
N LYS A 4 -5.73 16.73 -1.54
CA LYS A 4 -5.95 15.36 -1.96
C LYS A 4 -6.03 14.49 -0.71
N PHE A 5 -7.12 13.78 -0.56
CA PHE A 5 -7.37 12.90 0.56
C PHE A 5 -6.92 11.48 0.25
N LEU A 6 -6.26 10.86 1.23
CA LEU A 6 -5.97 9.44 1.24
C LEU A 6 -7.18 8.70 1.81
N MET A 7 -7.89 7.99 0.97
CA MET A 7 -8.89 7.03 1.43
C MET A 7 -8.21 5.69 1.72
N ALA A 8 -8.34 5.20 2.95
CA ALA A 8 -8.15 3.78 3.20
C ALA A 8 -9.23 3.05 2.38
N GLN A 9 -8.81 2.29 1.37
CA GLN A 9 -9.72 1.69 0.39
C GLN A 9 -10.67 0.71 1.10
N HIS A 10 -11.94 1.08 1.17
CA HIS A 10 -13.01 0.21 1.65
C HIS A 10 -13.99 -0.08 0.50
N PRO A 11 -14.51 -1.32 0.40
CA PRO A 11 -15.41 -1.78 -0.67
C PRO A 11 -16.66 -0.94 -0.91
N LEU A 12 -17.12 -0.20 0.07
CA LEU A 12 -18.37 0.54 0.02
C LEU A 12 -18.30 1.86 -0.77
N ASN A 13 -17.13 2.30 -1.22
CA ASN A 13 -16.96 3.61 -1.88
C ASN A 13 -17.56 3.72 -3.29
N LYS A 14 -18.04 2.63 -3.89
CA LYS A 14 -18.69 2.68 -5.22
C LYS A 14 -20.09 3.30 -5.24
N LYS A 15 -20.71 3.59 -4.08
CA LYS A 15 -22.09 4.10 -4.00
C LYS A 15 -22.31 5.30 -3.07
N LEU A 16 -21.28 5.82 -2.42
CA LEU A 16 -21.43 6.98 -1.54
C LEU A 16 -21.25 8.26 -2.34
N ASN A 17 -22.32 9.04 -2.41
CA ASN A 17 -22.27 10.40 -2.93
C ASN A 17 -21.43 11.23 -1.95
N ILE A 18 -20.32 11.82 -2.41
CA ILE A 18 -19.37 12.55 -1.56
C ILE A 18 -20.03 13.71 -0.81
N SER A 19 -21.13 14.27 -1.35
CA SER A 19 -21.91 15.34 -0.73
C SER A 19 -22.58 14.96 0.60
N ASP A 20 -22.84 13.66 0.84
CA ASP A 20 -23.59 13.20 2.01
C ASP A 20 -22.70 12.73 3.16
N ILE A 21 -21.39 12.79 2.96
CA ILE A 21 -20.40 12.33 3.94
C ILE A 21 -20.11 13.50 4.91
N ASN A 22 -20.48 13.33 6.17
CA ASN A 22 -20.05 14.24 7.22
C ASN A 22 -18.54 14.07 7.47
N MET A 23 -17.73 14.85 6.75
CA MET A 23 -16.27 14.78 6.73
C MET A 23 -15.66 14.94 8.13
N SER A 24 -16.30 15.68 9.03
CA SER A 24 -15.79 15.89 10.40
C SER A 24 -15.76 14.60 11.22
N LYS A 25 -16.65 13.64 10.93
CA LYS A 25 -16.67 12.31 11.59
C LYS A 25 -15.71 11.29 10.97
N ILE A 26 -15.24 11.57 9.75
CA ILE A 26 -14.38 10.63 8.99
C ILE A 26 -12.92 10.92 9.27
N PHE A 27 -12.54 12.18 9.53
CA PHE A 27 -11.17 12.54 9.85
C PHE A 27 -10.73 11.96 11.19
N THR A 28 -9.64 11.20 11.15
CA THR A 28 -8.90 10.83 12.36
C THR A 28 -7.73 11.78 12.53
N THR A 29 -7.74 12.55 13.58
CA THR A 29 -6.59 13.41 13.96
C THR A 29 -5.59 12.66 14.82
N ASP A 30 -5.98 11.56 15.44
CA ASP A 30 -5.19 10.82 16.42
C ASP A 30 -5.01 9.34 15.98
N LEU A 31 -3.94 9.12 15.21
CA LEU A 31 -3.57 7.78 14.74
C LEU A 31 -3.07 6.86 15.87
N ASP A 32 -2.62 7.43 16.99
CA ASP A 32 -2.07 6.65 18.09
C ASP A 32 -3.17 5.98 18.95
N LYS A 33 -4.36 6.58 19.01
CA LYS A 33 -5.53 6.04 19.72
C LYS A 33 -6.35 5.06 18.88
N SER A 34 -6.08 4.97 17.55
CA SER A 34 -6.78 4.02 16.70
C SER A 34 -6.41 2.59 17.10
N LYS A 35 -7.41 1.70 17.16
CA LYS A 35 -7.15 0.25 17.28
C LYS A 35 -6.24 -0.16 16.14
N ARG A 36 -5.02 -0.62 16.44
CA ARG A 36 -4.07 -1.10 15.43
C ARG A 36 -4.77 -2.17 14.58
N ASN A 37 -4.61 -2.09 13.26
CA ASN A 37 -4.86 -3.23 12.40
C ASN A 37 -3.85 -4.31 12.81
N LYS A 38 -4.26 -5.21 13.70
CA LYS A 38 -3.39 -6.24 14.30
C LYS A 38 -2.99 -7.35 13.33
N ASN A 39 -3.53 -7.29 12.10
CA ASN A 39 -3.43 -8.40 11.13
C ASN A 39 -2.23 -8.27 10.19
N PHE A 40 -1.30 -7.33 10.42
CA PHE A 40 -0.12 -7.18 9.58
C PHE A 40 1.17 -7.37 10.37
N ILE A 41 2.00 -8.33 9.94
CA ILE A 41 3.39 -8.46 10.34
C ILE A 41 4.23 -7.72 9.30
N VAL A 42 4.96 -6.68 9.70
CA VAL A 42 5.70 -5.81 8.79
C VAL A 42 7.18 -6.13 8.84
N HIS A 43 7.73 -6.52 7.69
CA HIS A 43 9.16 -6.67 7.44
C HIS A 43 9.65 -5.51 6.59
N GLU A 44 10.78 -4.89 6.95
CA GLU A 44 11.29 -3.68 6.31
C GLU A 44 12.56 -3.98 5.54
N PHE A 45 12.62 -3.60 4.26
CA PHE A 45 13.79 -3.67 3.41
C PHE A 45 14.11 -2.30 2.85
N PHE A 46 15.26 -1.77 3.22
CA PHE A 46 15.72 -0.48 2.71
C PHE A 46 16.34 -0.66 1.33
N TYR A 47 15.65 -0.12 0.33
CA TYR A 47 16.12 -0.10 -1.04
C TYR A 47 16.55 1.31 -1.43
N SER A 48 17.80 1.47 -1.84
CA SER A 48 18.32 2.71 -2.43
C SER A 48 18.61 2.50 -3.91
N LYS A 49 18.16 3.43 -4.77
CA LYS A 49 18.48 3.41 -6.21
C LYS A 49 19.99 3.51 -6.46
N SER A 50 20.74 4.05 -5.50
CA SER A 50 22.20 4.21 -5.54
C SER A 50 22.97 3.03 -4.91
N CYS A 51 22.30 1.93 -4.58
CA CYS A 51 22.97 0.79 -3.96
C CYS A 51 24.05 0.25 -4.90
N ASN A 52 25.30 0.40 -4.47
CA ASN A 52 26.51 0.01 -5.19
C ASN A 52 26.49 -1.49 -5.52
N LYS A 53 27.26 -1.87 -6.55
CA LYS A 53 27.34 -3.16 -7.22
C LYS A 53 27.60 -4.40 -6.33
N ASN A 54 27.72 -4.23 -5.01
CA ASN A 54 28.12 -5.29 -4.07
C ASN A 54 26.98 -5.88 -3.21
N THR A 55 25.73 -5.46 -3.39
CA THR A 55 24.58 -6.16 -2.77
C THR A 55 24.18 -7.32 -3.65
N THR A 56 24.55 -8.51 -3.24
CA THR A 56 24.62 -9.76 -4.02
C THR A 56 23.27 -10.40 -4.34
N SER A 57 22.13 -9.82 -3.97
CA SER A 57 20.83 -10.43 -4.27
C SER A 57 19.75 -9.37 -4.44
N PHE A 58 19.27 -9.22 -5.67
CA PHE A 58 18.04 -8.48 -5.94
C PHE A 58 16.84 -9.32 -5.50
N PRO A 59 15.78 -8.71 -4.94
CA PRO A 59 14.63 -9.46 -4.51
C PRO A 59 13.99 -10.20 -5.68
N LYS A 60 13.73 -11.49 -5.49
CA LYS A 60 12.86 -12.27 -6.38
C LYS A 60 11.43 -11.92 -6.03
N ILE A 61 10.67 -11.46 -7.00
CA ILE A 61 9.28 -11.05 -6.84
C ILE A 61 8.41 -11.90 -7.74
N SER A 62 7.57 -12.71 -7.15
CA SER A 62 6.49 -13.39 -7.85
C SER A 62 5.28 -12.47 -7.96
N TYR A 63 4.55 -12.52 -9.09
CA TYR A 63 3.34 -11.75 -9.28
C TYR A 63 2.22 -12.57 -9.88
N GLN A 64 0.99 -12.15 -9.60
CA GLN A 64 -0.23 -12.82 -10.01
C GLN A 64 -1.34 -11.78 -10.21
N PHE A 65 -2.24 -12.03 -11.17
CA PHE A 65 -3.48 -11.26 -11.31
C PHE A 65 -4.65 -12.04 -10.72
N LYS A 66 -5.50 -11.37 -9.96
CA LYS A 66 -6.70 -11.94 -9.38
C LYS A 66 -7.89 -10.98 -9.45
N ASN A 67 -9.08 -11.56 -9.61
CA ASN A 67 -10.30 -10.78 -9.50
C ASN A 67 -10.62 -10.49 -8.03
N SER A 68 -10.97 -9.25 -7.75
CA SER A 68 -11.42 -8.80 -6.44
C SER A 68 -12.79 -8.11 -6.55
N PRO A 69 -13.49 -7.86 -5.44
CA PRO A 69 -14.71 -7.04 -5.45
C PRO A 69 -14.52 -5.63 -6.00
N PHE A 70 -13.24 -5.19 -6.12
CA PHE A 70 -12.83 -3.87 -6.62
C PHE A 70 -12.31 -3.91 -8.06
N GLY A 71 -12.45 -5.04 -8.73
CA GLY A 71 -11.93 -5.30 -10.05
C GLY A 71 -10.65 -6.13 -10.04
N GLU A 72 -10.02 -6.23 -11.21
CA GLU A 72 -8.81 -7.02 -11.36
C GLU A 72 -7.64 -6.39 -10.61
N THR A 73 -6.89 -7.23 -9.91
CA THR A 73 -5.84 -6.81 -8.97
C THR A 73 -4.54 -7.53 -9.29
N LEU A 74 -3.46 -6.77 -9.44
CA LEU A 74 -2.09 -7.29 -9.45
C LEU A 74 -1.62 -7.45 -8.00
N ILE A 75 -1.12 -8.63 -7.67
CA ILE A 75 -0.53 -8.98 -6.39
C ILE A 75 0.93 -9.31 -6.61
N MET A 76 1.81 -8.81 -5.76
CA MET A 76 3.25 -9.09 -5.80
C MET A 76 3.72 -9.57 -4.43
N SER A 77 4.52 -10.62 -4.40
CA SER A 77 5.05 -11.23 -3.17
C SER A 77 6.50 -11.67 -3.38
N ASN A 78 7.23 -11.75 -2.29
CA ASN A 78 8.53 -12.43 -2.22
C ASN A 78 8.48 -13.53 -1.16
N GLU A 79 9.62 -14.15 -0.84
CA GLU A 79 9.76 -15.22 0.15
C GLU A 79 9.29 -14.81 1.55
N ILE A 80 9.21 -13.50 1.85
CA ILE A 80 8.88 -12.96 3.17
C ILE A 80 7.39 -12.65 3.27
N GLY A 81 6.78 -12.09 2.19
CA GLY A 81 5.38 -11.73 2.21
C GLY A 81 4.96 -10.82 1.05
N LEU A 82 3.79 -10.23 1.19
CA LEU A 82 3.20 -9.33 0.22
C LEU A 82 4.01 -8.04 0.13
N CYS A 83 4.52 -7.72 -1.05
CA CYS A 83 5.32 -6.51 -1.29
C CYS A 83 4.64 -5.49 -2.22
N GLY A 84 3.57 -5.88 -2.93
CA GLY A 84 2.84 -4.98 -3.80
C GLY A 84 1.41 -5.43 -4.06
N LEU A 85 0.51 -4.46 -4.19
CA LEU A 85 -0.88 -4.66 -4.59
C LEU A 85 -1.31 -3.44 -5.41
N ALA A 86 -1.93 -3.66 -6.58
CA ALA A 86 -2.42 -2.59 -7.42
C ALA A 86 -3.68 -3.03 -8.18
N PHE A 87 -4.62 -2.11 -8.41
CA PHE A 87 -5.84 -2.37 -9.18
C PHE A 87 -5.63 -2.02 -10.66
N CYS A 88 -6.16 -2.86 -11.55
CA CYS A 88 -5.88 -2.79 -12.99
C CYS A 88 -6.98 -2.09 -13.81
N ASP A 89 -8.12 -1.73 -13.21
CA ASP A 89 -9.38 -1.39 -13.88
C ASP A 89 -9.33 -0.32 -14.98
N HIS A 90 -8.48 0.71 -14.82
CA HIS A 90 -8.43 1.82 -15.78
C HIS A 90 -7.24 1.79 -16.72
N PHE A 91 -6.19 1.08 -16.36
CA PHE A 91 -4.91 1.14 -17.07
C PHE A 91 -4.54 -0.18 -17.77
N GLY A 92 -5.25 -1.27 -17.45
CA GLY A 92 -4.97 -2.61 -17.94
C GLY A 92 -3.74 -3.26 -17.27
N LYS A 93 -3.72 -4.59 -17.29
CA LYS A 93 -2.69 -5.44 -16.63
C LYS A 93 -1.26 -5.04 -16.94
N ASN A 94 -0.97 -4.90 -18.24
CA ASN A 94 0.41 -4.68 -18.70
C ASN A 94 0.96 -3.34 -18.24
N THR A 95 0.15 -2.28 -18.28
CA THR A 95 0.53 -0.95 -17.81
C THR A 95 0.78 -0.94 -16.31
N VAL A 96 -0.13 -1.55 -15.54
CA VAL A 96 0.01 -1.62 -14.08
C VAL A 96 1.24 -2.44 -13.69
N LEU A 97 1.45 -3.59 -14.32
CA LEU A 97 2.65 -4.43 -14.08
C LEU A 97 3.94 -3.66 -14.41
N ALA A 98 3.98 -2.98 -15.57
CA ALA A 98 5.14 -2.18 -15.96
C ALA A 98 5.44 -1.08 -14.94
N ASN A 99 4.42 -0.33 -14.49
CA ASN A 99 4.55 0.72 -13.49
C ASN A 99 5.03 0.16 -12.13
N MET A 100 4.53 -0.98 -11.72
CA MET A 100 4.98 -1.63 -10.48
C MET A 100 6.44 -2.11 -10.58
N LYS A 101 6.86 -2.64 -11.73
CA LYS A 101 8.26 -3.05 -11.98
C LYS A 101 9.23 -1.86 -11.92
N LEU A 102 8.82 -0.65 -12.27
CA LEU A 102 9.64 0.55 -12.16
C LEU A 102 10.03 0.89 -10.71
N ARG A 103 9.31 0.38 -9.72
CA ARG A 103 9.65 0.60 -8.30
C ARG A 103 10.94 -0.13 -7.93
N TRP A 104 11.17 -1.33 -8.49
CA TRP A 104 12.34 -2.17 -8.24
C TRP A 104 12.94 -2.69 -9.55
N PRO A 105 13.57 -1.82 -10.37
CA PRO A 105 13.97 -2.13 -11.74
C PRO A 105 15.03 -3.24 -11.84
N LYS A 106 15.69 -3.56 -10.74
CA LYS A 106 16.71 -4.63 -10.66
C LYS A 106 16.17 -5.94 -10.07
N ALA A 107 14.88 -6.00 -9.68
CA ALA A 107 14.29 -7.21 -9.13
C ALA A 107 14.05 -8.25 -10.24
N ASN A 108 14.12 -9.52 -9.86
CA ASN A 108 13.75 -10.65 -10.72
C ASN A 108 12.24 -10.89 -10.57
N TYR A 109 11.51 -10.80 -11.69
CA TYR A 109 10.06 -10.97 -11.70
C TYR A 109 9.67 -12.29 -12.36
N LYS A 110 8.80 -13.05 -11.69
CA LYS A 110 8.21 -14.29 -12.23
C LYS A 110 6.69 -14.22 -12.04
N GLU A 111 5.96 -14.57 -13.10
CA GLU A 111 4.52 -14.84 -12.95
C GLU A 111 4.35 -16.21 -12.30
N ASP A 112 3.59 -16.27 -11.21
CA ASP A 112 3.43 -17.50 -10.43
C ASP A 112 2.13 -17.46 -9.63
N THR A 113 1.58 -18.62 -9.29
CA THR A 113 0.45 -18.71 -8.38
C THR A 113 0.94 -18.52 -6.95
N ILE A 114 0.74 -17.33 -6.39
CA ILE A 114 1.24 -16.94 -5.06
C ILE A 114 0.21 -17.29 -3.98
N PHE A 115 -1.06 -16.97 -4.25
CA PHE A 115 -2.16 -17.15 -3.32
C PHE A 115 -3.31 -17.89 -3.98
N SER A 116 -3.92 -18.82 -3.27
CA SER A 116 -5.24 -19.35 -3.61
C SER A 116 -6.31 -18.25 -3.51
N ASP A 117 -7.49 -18.46 -4.11
CA ASP A 117 -8.60 -17.49 -4.02
C ASP A 117 -9.06 -17.28 -2.59
N ARG A 118 -9.03 -18.35 -1.78
CA ARG A 118 -9.36 -18.29 -0.35
C ARG A 118 -8.36 -17.42 0.45
N GLU A 119 -7.07 -17.56 0.19
CA GLU A 119 -6.04 -16.76 0.83
C GLU A 119 -6.13 -15.29 0.42
N PHE A 120 -6.30 -15.03 -0.88
CA PHE A 120 -6.48 -13.68 -1.38
C PHE A 120 -7.71 -12.99 -0.78
N LYS A 121 -8.83 -13.70 -0.70
CA LYS A 121 -10.03 -13.19 -0.01
C LYS A 121 -9.75 -12.89 1.45
N SER A 122 -9.01 -13.76 2.16
CA SER A 122 -8.65 -13.54 3.56
C SER A 122 -7.78 -12.29 3.76
N ILE A 123 -6.92 -11.96 2.79
CA ILE A 123 -6.11 -10.72 2.79
C ILE A 123 -7.03 -9.51 2.66
N LEU A 124 -7.97 -9.52 1.72
CA LEU A 124 -8.91 -8.42 1.48
C LEU A 124 -9.86 -8.20 2.67
N ASP A 125 -10.37 -9.27 3.25
CA ASP A 125 -11.30 -9.24 4.38
C ASP A 125 -10.59 -9.03 5.73
N GLN A 126 -9.25 -9.03 5.74
CA GLN A 126 -8.40 -8.92 6.94
C GLN A 126 -8.74 -9.98 8.01
N THR A 127 -9.14 -11.18 7.59
CA THR A 127 -9.52 -12.28 8.49
C THR A 127 -8.34 -13.09 8.98
N LYS A 128 -7.18 -12.96 8.33
CA LYS A 128 -5.93 -13.63 8.70
C LYS A 128 -4.79 -12.62 8.81
N GLU A 129 -3.78 -13.01 9.55
CA GLU A 129 -2.53 -12.29 9.63
C GLU A 129 -1.78 -12.35 8.28
N VAL A 130 -1.26 -11.21 7.84
CA VAL A 130 -0.58 -11.06 6.55
C VAL A 130 0.84 -10.54 6.77
N ASN A 131 1.83 -11.27 6.27
CA ASN A 131 3.20 -10.78 6.21
C ASN A 131 3.32 -9.75 5.09
N LEU A 132 3.71 -8.53 5.44
CA LEU A 132 4.01 -7.44 4.51
C LEU A 132 5.53 -7.24 4.43
N CYS A 133 6.05 -7.23 3.21
CA CYS A 133 7.44 -6.91 2.94
C CYS A 133 7.52 -5.51 2.31
N LEU A 134 7.81 -4.50 3.11
CA LEU A 134 7.93 -3.11 2.66
C LEU A 134 9.33 -2.87 2.10
N ILE A 135 9.43 -2.70 0.78
CA ILE A 135 10.71 -2.50 0.06
C ILE A 135 10.76 -1.07 -0.46
N GLY A 136 11.51 -0.19 0.20
CA GLY A 136 11.58 1.22 -0.19
C GLY A 136 12.63 2.02 0.57
N SER A 137 12.66 3.33 0.33
CA SER A 137 13.48 4.27 1.11
C SER A 137 12.96 4.38 2.55
N LYS A 138 13.82 4.84 3.46
CA LYS A 138 13.45 5.05 4.86
C LYS A 138 12.18 5.88 5.03
N LEU A 139 12.03 6.94 4.23
CA LEU A 139 10.83 7.78 4.26
C LEU A 139 9.60 7.05 3.74
N GLN A 140 9.70 6.33 2.62
CA GLN A 140 8.58 5.55 2.08
C GLN A 140 8.08 4.52 3.10
N ILE A 141 8.98 3.77 3.72
CA ILE A 141 8.62 2.78 4.75
C ILE A 141 7.93 3.46 5.94
N GLN A 142 8.42 4.61 6.41
CA GLN A 142 7.76 5.38 7.47
C GLN A 142 6.33 5.79 7.07
N VAL A 143 6.16 6.27 5.84
CA VAL A 143 4.84 6.66 5.29
C VAL A 143 3.92 5.45 5.25
N TRP A 144 4.33 4.34 4.65
CA TRP A 144 3.51 3.14 4.52
C TRP A 144 3.11 2.54 5.87
N LYS A 145 4.02 2.51 6.85
CA LYS A 145 3.70 2.11 8.23
C LYS A 145 2.66 3.02 8.89
N ALA A 146 2.70 4.30 8.60
CA ALA A 146 1.69 5.24 9.09
C ALA A 146 0.33 5.03 8.42
N LEU A 147 0.31 4.70 7.10
CA LEU A 147 -0.92 4.35 6.39
C LEU A 147 -1.61 3.11 6.97
N LEU A 148 -0.85 2.09 7.37
CA LEU A 148 -1.41 0.89 8.00
C LEU A 148 -2.11 1.16 9.33
N LYS A 149 -1.88 2.33 9.95
CA LYS A 149 -2.55 2.76 11.18
C LYS A 149 -3.88 3.47 10.93
N ILE A 150 -4.21 3.80 9.69
CA ILE A 150 -5.49 4.43 9.35
C ILE A 150 -6.58 3.35 9.47
N PRO A 151 -7.59 3.54 10.35
CA PRO A 151 -8.67 2.57 10.47
C PRO A 151 -9.48 2.47 9.18
N SER A 152 -10.02 1.29 8.91
CA SER A 152 -10.91 1.07 7.77
C SER A 152 -12.09 2.07 7.80
N GLY A 153 -12.44 2.66 6.66
CA GLY A 153 -13.48 3.67 6.53
C GLY A 153 -13.11 5.07 7.04
N LYS A 154 -11.84 5.29 7.43
CA LYS A 154 -11.33 6.62 7.83
C LYS A 154 -10.41 7.18 6.76
N VAL A 155 -10.31 8.52 6.75
CA VAL A 155 -9.42 9.28 5.85
C VAL A 155 -8.58 10.26 6.66
N ILE A 156 -7.38 10.54 6.18
CA ILE A 156 -6.53 11.60 6.71
C ILE A 156 -5.98 12.46 5.58
N SER A 157 -5.62 13.71 5.88
CA SER A 157 -4.93 14.56 4.92
C SER A 157 -3.43 14.22 4.88
N TYR A 158 -2.77 14.52 3.75
CA TYR A 158 -1.30 14.42 3.65
C TYR A 158 -0.59 15.30 4.70
N THR A 159 -1.17 16.44 5.04
CA THR A 159 -0.66 17.33 6.09
C THR A 159 -0.69 16.66 7.46
N THR A 160 -1.81 15.98 7.79
CA THR A 160 -1.93 15.22 9.04
C THR A 160 -0.92 14.09 9.09
N LEU A 161 -0.78 13.34 7.99
CA LEU A 161 0.21 12.27 7.88
C LEU A 161 1.64 12.80 8.04
N ALA A 162 1.97 13.94 7.42
CA ALA A 162 3.27 14.59 7.54
C ALA A 162 3.61 15.00 8.98
N LYS A 163 2.64 15.56 9.69
CA LYS A 163 2.78 15.89 11.12
C LYS A 163 2.99 14.64 11.96
N TYR A 164 2.20 13.59 11.70
CA TYR A 164 2.27 12.33 12.42
C TYR A 164 3.66 11.66 12.33
N ILE A 165 4.26 11.64 11.14
CA ILE A 165 5.61 11.06 10.96
C ILE A 165 6.76 12.01 11.33
N GLY A 166 6.44 13.17 11.93
CA GLY A 166 7.44 14.16 12.36
C GLY A 166 8.10 14.95 11.23
N LYS A 167 7.46 15.03 10.06
CA LYS A 167 8.00 15.73 8.88
C LYS A 167 7.00 16.72 8.27
N PRO A 168 6.52 17.73 9.03
CA PRO A 168 5.44 18.62 8.61
C PRO A 168 5.73 19.41 7.33
N LYS A 169 7.01 19.64 7.01
CA LYS A 169 7.42 20.34 5.78
C LYS A 169 7.52 19.43 4.55
N ALA A 170 7.40 18.11 4.69
CA ALA A 170 7.61 17.13 3.62
C ALA A 170 6.31 16.66 2.97
N VAL A 171 5.20 17.41 3.04
CA VAL A 171 3.87 17.02 2.57
C VAL A 171 3.89 16.53 1.12
N ARG A 172 4.54 17.27 0.20
CA ARG A 172 4.64 16.89 -1.21
C ARG A 172 5.41 15.58 -1.41
N THR A 173 6.54 15.42 -0.73
CA THR A 173 7.37 14.20 -0.80
C THR A 173 6.61 12.99 -0.25
N ILE A 174 5.82 13.18 0.80
CA ILE A 174 4.97 12.14 1.38
C ILE A 174 3.87 11.73 0.39
N ALA A 175 3.22 12.71 -0.26
CA ALA A 175 2.21 12.42 -1.30
C ALA A 175 2.80 11.64 -2.50
N THR A 176 4.07 11.84 -2.82
CA THR A 176 4.77 11.09 -3.88
C THR A 176 5.19 9.68 -3.43
N ALA A 177 5.32 9.44 -2.12
CA ALA A 177 5.70 8.14 -1.56
C ALA A 177 4.54 7.14 -1.52
N ILE A 178 3.33 7.59 -1.78
CA ILE A 178 2.09 6.82 -1.82
C ILE A 178 1.72 6.46 -3.23
#